data_504254f47e4ceea698396364bc88b732
#
_entry.id   504254f47e4ceea698396364bc88b732
#
_cell.length_a   1.000
_cell.length_b   1.000
_cell.length_c   1.000
_cell.angle_alpha   90.00
_cell.angle_beta   90.00
_cell.angle_gamma   90.00
#
_symmetry.space_group_name_H-M   'P 1'
#
loop_
_entity.id
_entity.type
_entity.pdbx_description
1 polymer ?
#
loop_
_entity_poly.entity_id
_entity_poly.type
_entity_poly.pdbx_seq_one_letter_code
_entity_poly.pdbx_strand_id
1 'polypeptide(L)'
;MLTVTVLGAADSVGKSCIMISDRDRRIILDAGIQLHPRRSDQRSSPPAQLDDLSPDIDVVLVSHAHIDHSAYVPALYRWGYGGDIHLTAPTKDIVKILWKDHLKIEGETHYSLRHLNYALRNSVPHNYNQSFRLLDGISAEFYDASHILGSACILLDWDGTRIFYTGDINDAKTPFHDPIFINDSLDEPIDILITETTNATRPLPSRKETTSKLTQKLLQCYSRGGKAIIPSFALGRSQEIQTYLIQEFDTFLDSYQLWIDGMILDINKIYGRYLTEKWVSKRLLSFLKENGYKSPFDHEGIHKIDEILPTGGRNKKRAFLANQEQPVIILTTSGMIEGGPIYEYLGKFDLGSDPKNGLYIVGYQVEGTVGADIAAGQRQILLNNGFGGLYNVNLELEVKRFQFSGHASQGGLLEVAKYTSPTKILPIHGEPAAQQRYIEALNSPDKIIPPHSVHPEYP
;
A
#
# COMPACT_ATOMS: atom_id res chain seq x y z
N MET A 1 30.89 5.39 -14.60
CA MET A 1 30.15 6.56 -14.08
C MET A 1 28.75 6.11 -13.72
N LEU A 2 28.35 6.30 -12.46
CA LEU A 2 27.06 5.87 -11.95
C LEU A 2 25.97 6.88 -12.37
N THR A 3 24.83 6.38 -12.81
CA THR A 3 23.68 7.19 -13.23
C THR A 3 22.43 6.76 -12.50
N VAL A 4 21.64 7.71 -12.01
CA VAL A 4 20.31 7.49 -11.44
C VAL A 4 19.28 8.05 -12.40
N THR A 5 18.37 7.21 -12.89
CA THR A 5 17.31 7.62 -13.83
C THR A 5 15.94 7.30 -13.24
N VAL A 6 15.07 8.30 -13.12
CA VAL A 6 13.69 8.12 -12.68
C VAL A 6 12.80 7.82 -13.88
N LEU A 7 12.34 6.58 -13.99
CA LEU A 7 11.47 6.11 -15.06
C LEU A 7 9.99 6.25 -14.70
N GLY A 8 9.69 6.43 -13.41
CA GLY A 8 8.34 6.64 -12.90
C GLY A 8 8.35 7.29 -11.51
N ALA A 9 7.24 7.89 -11.10
CA ALA A 9 7.06 8.61 -9.83
C ALA A 9 7.95 9.87 -9.67
N ALA A 10 8.38 10.48 -10.76
CA ALA A 10 9.20 11.70 -10.70
C ALA A 10 8.46 12.89 -10.07
N ASP A 11 7.18 13.06 -10.40
CA ASP A 11 6.34 14.21 -10.02
C ASP A 11 4.89 13.81 -9.66
N SER A 12 4.69 12.55 -9.30
CA SER A 12 3.39 12.00 -8.94
C SER A 12 3.52 10.83 -7.96
N VAL A 13 2.45 10.49 -7.28
CA VAL A 13 2.31 9.24 -6.56
C VAL A 13 1.93 8.14 -7.56
N GLY A 14 2.62 7.00 -7.52
CA GLY A 14 2.36 5.82 -8.36
C GLY A 14 3.44 5.55 -9.40
N LYS A 15 3.39 4.37 -10.00
CA LYS A 15 4.34 3.81 -10.99
C LYS A 15 5.83 4.01 -10.64
N SER A 16 6.19 3.80 -9.37
CA SER A 16 7.57 3.92 -8.89
C SER A 16 8.51 3.03 -9.69
N CYS A 17 9.56 3.62 -10.26
CA CYS A 17 10.57 2.91 -11.01
C CYS A 17 11.83 3.77 -11.14
N ILE A 18 12.91 3.30 -10.55
CA ILE A 18 14.20 3.99 -10.58
C ILE A 18 15.26 3.03 -11.16
N MET A 19 16.00 3.47 -12.13
CA MET A 19 17.15 2.73 -12.67
C MET A 19 18.45 3.31 -12.12
N ILE A 20 19.26 2.44 -11.52
CA ILE A 20 20.64 2.72 -11.17
C ILE A 20 21.51 1.98 -12.19
N SER A 21 22.42 2.69 -12.85
CA SER A 21 23.22 2.08 -13.92
C SER A 21 24.62 2.68 -14.05
N ASP A 22 25.53 1.90 -14.60
CA ASP A 22 26.78 2.36 -15.17
C ASP A 22 26.91 1.90 -16.65
N ARG A 23 28.11 1.76 -17.18
CA ARG A 23 28.29 1.36 -18.59
C ARG A 23 27.69 -0.02 -18.89
N ASP A 24 27.84 -0.97 -17.95
CA ASP A 24 27.66 -2.39 -18.18
C ASP A 24 26.59 -3.02 -17.27
N ARG A 25 26.18 -2.34 -16.18
CA ARG A 25 25.28 -2.88 -15.14
C ARG A 25 24.05 -2.01 -14.97
N ARG A 26 22.86 -2.63 -14.87
CA ARG A 26 21.57 -1.93 -14.69
C ARG A 26 20.73 -2.63 -13.63
N ILE A 27 20.38 -1.90 -12.60
CA ILE A 27 19.51 -2.35 -11.51
C ILE A 27 18.26 -1.49 -11.47
N ILE A 28 17.10 -2.12 -11.35
CA ILE A 28 15.81 -1.45 -11.17
C ILE A 28 15.40 -1.54 -9.70
N LEU A 29 15.05 -0.40 -9.12
CA LEU A 29 14.38 -0.28 -7.83
C LEU A 29 12.90 0.00 -8.10
N ASP A 30 12.05 -0.97 -7.80
CA ASP A 30 10.61 -1.03 -8.09
C ASP A 30 10.27 -0.99 -9.59
N ALA A 31 9.14 -1.56 -9.94
CA ALA A 31 8.51 -1.46 -11.24
C ALA A 31 6.99 -1.49 -11.07
N GLY A 32 6.44 -0.34 -10.75
CA GLY A 32 5.04 -0.16 -10.44
C GLY A 32 4.18 0.24 -11.63
N ILE A 33 2.88 0.34 -11.39
CA ILE A 33 1.88 0.81 -12.36
C ILE A 33 1.09 1.97 -11.75
N GLN A 34 0.87 3.01 -12.53
CA GLN A 34 -0.11 4.05 -12.20
C GLN A 34 -1.51 3.55 -12.52
N LEU A 35 -2.37 3.46 -11.52
CA LEU A 35 -3.78 3.21 -11.74
C LEU A 35 -4.52 4.50 -12.07
N HIS A 36 -5.42 4.42 -13.04
CA HIS A 36 -6.31 5.51 -13.41
C HIS A 36 -7.76 5.19 -13.00
N PRO A 37 -8.60 6.21 -12.76
CA PRO A 37 -10.01 6.01 -12.49
C PRO A 37 -10.67 5.20 -13.60
N ARG A 38 -11.66 4.35 -13.27
CA ARG A 38 -12.38 3.51 -14.26
C ARG A 38 -13.07 4.29 -15.38
N ARG A 39 -13.27 5.59 -15.20
CA ARG A 39 -13.81 6.51 -16.20
C ARG A 39 -12.80 6.93 -17.26
N SER A 40 -11.51 6.64 -17.05
CA SER A 40 -10.46 6.95 -18.01
C SER A 40 -10.43 5.93 -19.15
N ASP A 41 -10.04 6.37 -20.35
CA ASP A 41 -9.86 5.49 -21.51
C ASP A 41 -8.76 4.45 -21.28
N GLN A 42 -7.74 4.82 -20.51
CA GLN A 42 -6.66 3.95 -20.08
C GLN A 42 -6.79 3.65 -18.57
N ARG A 43 -6.80 2.37 -18.20
CA ARG A 43 -6.96 1.95 -16.81
C ARG A 43 -5.68 2.02 -16.00
N SER A 44 -4.55 1.82 -16.66
CA SER A 44 -3.24 1.85 -16.03
C SER A 44 -2.15 2.28 -17.01
N SER A 45 -1.07 2.86 -16.48
CA SER A 45 0.11 3.21 -17.27
C SER A 45 1.40 2.70 -16.61
N PRO A 46 2.32 2.10 -17.40
CA PRO A 46 3.60 1.62 -16.92
C PRO A 46 4.61 2.77 -16.75
N PRO A 47 5.79 2.49 -16.15
CA PRO A 47 6.94 3.38 -16.21
C PRO A 47 7.39 3.64 -17.64
N ALA A 48 7.99 4.81 -17.88
CA ALA A 48 8.47 5.19 -19.20
C ALA A 48 9.64 4.32 -19.66
N GLN A 49 9.69 3.97 -20.95
CA GLN A 49 10.81 3.28 -21.62
C GLN A 49 11.21 1.92 -21.04
N LEU A 50 10.55 1.43 -20.01
CA LEU A 50 10.96 0.21 -19.30
C LEU A 50 10.88 -1.04 -20.17
N ASP A 51 9.95 -1.07 -21.14
CA ASP A 51 9.81 -2.17 -22.08
C ASP A 51 11.06 -2.36 -22.95
N ASP A 52 11.58 -1.27 -23.48
CA ASP A 52 12.77 -1.28 -24.34
C ASP A 52 14.06 -1.57 -23.55
N LEU A 53 14.09 -1.20 -22.27
CA LEU A 53 15.23 -1.41 -21.37
C LEU A 53 15.27 -2.83 -20.79
N SER A 54 14.16 -3.54 -20.78
CA SER A 54 14.00 -4.83 -20.08
C SER A 54 15.05 -5.89 -20.43
N PRO A 55 15.50 -6.07 -21.69
CA PRO A 55 16.51 -7.08 -22.01
C PRO A 55 17.88 -6.80 -21.39
N ASP A 56 18.17 -5.54 -21.09
CA ASP A 56 19.48 -5.07 -20.58
C ASP A 56 19.50 -4.89 -19.06
N ILE A 57 18.42 -5.22 -18.35
CA ILE A 57 18.35 -5.16 -16.89
C ILE A 57 19.00 -6.41 -16.29
N ASP A 58 19.92 -6.23 -15.35
CA ASP A 58 20.58 -7.34 -14.66
C ASP A 58 19.78 -7.80 -13.44
N VAL A 59 19.25 -6.88 -12.63
CA VAL A 59 18.59 -7.17 -11.35
C VAL A 59 17.42 -6.23 -11.12
N VAL A 60 16.38 -6.75 -10.47
CA VAL A 60 15.25 -5.97 -9.96
C VAL A 60 15.15 -6.13 -8.44
N LEU A 61 15.05 -5.03 -7.70
CA LEU A 61 14.72 -5.02 -6.28
C LEU A 61 13.34 -4.43 -6.09
N VAL A 62 12.51 -5.07 -5.26
CA VAL A 62 11.15 -4.59 -4.94
C VAL A 62 11.07 -4.20 -3.48
N SER A 63 10.80 -2.93 -3.23
CA SER A 63 10.68 -2.37 -1.88
C SER A 63 9.49 -2.96 -1.13
N HIS A 64 8.34 -3.05 -1.77
CA HIS A 64 7.14 -3.61 -1.16
C HIS A 64 6.07 -4.02 -2.20
N ALA A 65 4.98 -4.59 -1.71
CA ALA A 65 4.03 -5.29 -2.57
C ALA A 65 2.95 -4.40 -3.24
N HIS A 66 2.80 -3.12 -2.88
CA HIS A 66 1.78 -2.27 -3.51
C HIS A 66 1.92 -2.23 -5.03
N ILE A 67 0.81 -2.08 -5.73
CA ILE A 67 0.73 -2.16 -7.19
C ILE A 67 1.59 -1.08 -7.87
N ASP A 68 1.63 0.09 -7.31
CA ASP A 68 2.42 1.23 -7.78
C ASP A 68 3.94 1.10 -7.55
N HIS A 69 4.37 -0.01 -6.93
CA HIS A 69 5.78 -0.39 -6.76
C HIS A 69 6.12 -1.74 -7.42
N SER A 70 5.16 -2.63 -7.61
CA SER A 70 5.48 -4.02 -7.99
C SER A 70 4.75 -4.55 -9.21
N ALA A 71 3.60 -3.96 -9.63
CA ALA A 71 2.72 -4.64 -10.56
C ALA A 71 3.24 -4.72 -12.00
N TYR A 72 4.27 -3.96 -12.38
CA TYR A 72 4.89 -4.07 -13.70
C TYR A 72 6.04 -5.10 -13.76
N VAL A 73 6.52 -5.57 -12.61
CA VAL A 73 7.62 -6.56 -12.55
C VAL A 73 7.39 -7.79 -13.43
N PRO A 74 6.19 -8.42 -13.47
CA PRO A 74 5.95 -9.55 -14.37
C PRO A 74 6.03 -9.18 -15.86
N ALA A 75 5.77 -7.91 -16.22
CA ALA A 75 5.84 -7.44 -17.60
C ALA A 75 7.27 -7.43 -18.15
N LEU A 76 8.28 -7.22 -17.30
CA LEU A 76 9.68 -7.24 -17.71
C LEU A 76 10.04 -8.57 -18.41
N TYR A 77 9.51 -9.68 -17.90
CA TYR A 77 9.72 -11.01 -18.53
C TYR A 77 9.05 -11.16 -19.90
N ARG A 78 8.01 -10.37 -20.18
CA ARG A 78 7.40 -10.31 -21.53
C ARG A 78 8.36 -9.62 -22.51
N TRP A 79 9.13 -8.66 -22.00
CA TRP A 79 10.01 -7.80 -22.78
C TRP A 79 11.48 -8.26 -22.76
N GLY A 80 11.75 -9.48 -22.28
CA GLY A 80 13.05 -10.11 -22.40
C GLY A 80 13.93 -10.11 -21.15
N TYR A 81 13.47 -9.55 -20.03
CA TYR A 81 14.17 -9.68 -18.76
C TYR A 81 14.34 -11.15 -18.36
N GLY A 82 15.54 -11.53 -17.92
CA GLY A 82 15.84 -12.91 -17.53
C GLY A 82 16.44 -13.06 -16.13
N GLY A 83 16.65 -11.94 -15.41
CA GLY A 83 17.33 -11.93 -14.12
C GLY A 83 16.42 -12.24 -12.92
N ASP A 84 17.02 -12.10 -11.73
CA ASP A 84 16.35 -12.34 -10.45
C ASP A 84 15.65 -11.07 -9.91
N ILE A 85 14.58 -11.31 -9.14
CA ILE A 85 13.84 -10.29 -8.41
C ILE A 85 14.13 -10.46 -6.92
N HIS A 86 14.74 -9.47 -6.30
CA HIS A 86 15.04 -9.48 -4.88
C HIS A 86 13.97 -8.70 -4.09
N LEU A 87 13.43 -9.32 -3.04
CA LEU A 87 12.34 -8.78 -2.23
C LEU A 87 12.30 -9.48 -0.88
N THR A 88 11.45 -9.02 0.05
CA THR A 88 11.27 -9.73 1.32
C THR A 88 10.34 -10.93 1.17
N ALA A 89 10.42 -11.90 2.09
CA ALA A 89 9.57 -13.08 2.05
C ALA A 89 8.06 -12.74 2.15
N PRO A 90 7.60 -11.82 3.02
CA PRO A 90 6.20 -11.40 3.01
C PRO A 90 5.79 -10.71 1.70
N THR A 91 6.64 -9.85 1.15
CA THR A 91 6.37 -9.19 -0.14
C THR A 91 6.16 -10.21 -1.25
N LYS A 92 7.00 -11.27 -1.33
CA LYS A 92 6.83 -12.36 -2.31
C LYS A 92 5.47 -13.04 -2.22
N ASP A 93 5.00 -13.32 -1.02
CA ASP A 93 3.70 -13.98 -0.84
C ASP A 93 2.53 -13.03 -1.18
N ILE A 94 2.66 -11.75 -0.86
CA ILE A 94 1.63 -10.74 -1.11
C ILE A 94 1.52 -10.43 -2.61
N VAL A 95 2.62 -10.21 -3.32
CA VAL A 95 2.59 -9.91 -4.77
C VAL A 95 1.95 -11.01 -5.58
N LYS A 96 2.05 -12.27 -5.14
CA LYS A 96 1.35 -13.39 -5.78
C LYS A 96 -0.17 -13.18 -5.84
N ILE A 97 -0.76 -12.56 -4.82
CA ILE A 97 -2.18 -12.23 -4.80
C ILE A 97 -2.45 -10.99 -5.65
N LEU A 98 -1.68 -9.92 -5.44
CA LEU A 98 -1.92 -8.63 -6.10
C LEU A 98 -1.68 -8.70 -7.61
N TRP A 99 -0.62 -9.35 -8.07
CA TRP A 99 -0.35 -9.53 -9.51
C TRP A 99 -1.42 -10.38 -10.21
N LYS A 100 -1.96 -11.40 -9.52
CA LYS A 100 -3.09 -12.19 -10.05
C LYS A 100 -4.37 -11.37 -10.14
N ASP A 101 -4.64 -10.54 -9.14
CA ASP A 101 -5.82 -9.68 -9.14
C ASP A 101 -5.69 -8.60 -10.22
N HIS A 102 -4.51 -7.99 -10.35
CA HIS A 102 -4.21 -7.04 -11.42
C HIS A 102 -4.41 -7.68 -12.82
N LEU A 103 -3.86 -8.88 -13.03
CA LEU A 103 -4.06 -9.63 -14.29
C LEU A 103 -5.54 -9.93 -14.57
N LYS A 104 -6.33 -10.23 -13.53
CA LYS A 104 -7.76 -10.46 -13.66
C LYS A 104 -8.53 -9.19 -14.05
N ILE A 105 -8.12 -8.03 -13.54
CA ILE A 105 -8.77 -6.74 -13.80
C ILE A 105 -8.40 -6.16 -15.16
N GLU A 106 -7.10 -6.18 -15.51
CA GLU A 106 -6.54 -5.57 -16.72
C GLU A 106 -6.50 -6.55 -17.92
N GLY A 107 -6.74 -7.85 -17.68
CA GLY A 107 -6.47 -8.89 -18.68
C GLY A 107 -4.97 -8.99 -18.96
N GLU A 108 -4.60 -9.50 -20.13
CA GLU A 108 -3.20 -9.66 -20.56
C GLU A 108 -2.61 -8.38 -21.19
N THR A 109 -3.06 -7.22 -20.80
CA THR A 109 -2.59 -5.93 -21.34
C THR A 109 -1.08 -5.79 -21.17
N HIS A 110 -0.58 -5.96 -19.95
CA HIS A 110 0.84 -5.81 -19.63
C HIS A 110 1.57 -7.16 -19.63
N TYR A 111 1.00 -8.20 -19.02
CA TYR A 111 1.62 -9.52 -18.92
C TYR A 111 0.56 -10.63 -18.85
N SER A 112 0.97 -11.86 -19.12
CA SER A 112 0.13 -13.05 -19.00
C SER A 112 0.44 -13.83 -17.71
N LEU A 113 -0.39 -14.83 -17.41
CA LEU A 113 -0.15 -15.77 -16.30
C LEU A 113 1.23 -16.47 -16.41
N ARG A 114 1.74 -16.69 -17.62
CA ARG A 114 3.07 -17.26 -17.85
C ARG A 114 4.16 -16.34 -17.30
N HIS A 115 4.11 -15.04 -17.63
CA HIS A 115 5.10 -14.05 -17.19
C HIS A 115 5.03 -13.84 -15.67
N LEU A 116 3.83 -13.81 -15.10
CA LEU A 116 3.64 -13.78 -13.65
C LEU A 116 4.30 -14.99 -12.96
N ASN A 117 4.13 -16.20 -13.51
CA ASN A 117 4.74 -17.39 -12.94
C ASN A 117 6.28 -17.39 -13.08
N TYR A 118 6.82 -16.81 -14.15
CA TYR A 118 8.27 -16.60 -14.27
C TYR A 118 8.77 -15.63 -13.20
N ALA A 119 8.14 -14.49 -13.03
CA ALA A 119 8.49 -13.52 -12.00
C ALA A 119 8.51 -14.16 -10.59
N LEU A 120 7.48 -14.94 -10.24
CA LEU A 120 7.42 -15.62 -8.95
C LEU A 120 8.53 -16.69 -8.76
N ARG A 121 8.94 -17.39 -9.81
CA ARG A 121 10.02 -18.40 -9.75
C ARG A 121 11.38 -17.74 -9.54
N ASN A 122 11.62 -16.63 -10.22
CA ASN A 122 12.88 -15.87 -10.13
C ASN A 122 12.88 -14.87 -8.96
N SER A 123 11.85 -14.88 -8.10
CA SER A 123 11.83 -14.07 -6.89
C SER A 123 12.68 -14.71 -5.80
N VAL A 124 13.70 -14.01 -5.33
CA VAL A 124 14.65 -14.41 -4.28
C VAL A 124 14.32 -13.64 -3.01
N PRO A 125 13.77 -14.30 -1.97
CA PRO A 125 13.37 -13.62 -0.74
C PRO A 125 14.55 -13.39 0.20
N HIS A 126 14.62 -12.19 0.78
CA HIS A 126 15.61 -11.78 1.78
C HIS A 126 14.99 -11.39 3.12
N ASN A 127 15.82 -11.31 4.14
CA ASN A 127 15.49 -10.83 5.46
C ASN A 127 15.95 -9.39 5.63
N TYR A 128 15.41 -8.68 6.62
CA TYR A 128 15.95 -7.39 7.03
C TYR A 128 17.33 -7.56 7.69
N ASN A 129 18.14 -6.51 7.59
CA ASN A 129 19.44 -6.36 8.23
C ASN A 129 20.41 -7.51 7.87
N GLN A 130 20.36 -7.95 6.62
CA GLN A 130 21.27 -8.95 6.07
C GLN A 130 21.71 -8.51 4.67
N SER A 131 23.00 -8.21 4.53
CA SER A 131 23.57 -7.89 3.23
C SER A 131 23.61 -9.11 2.32
N PHE A 132 23.32 -8.91 1.04
CA PHE A 132 23.39 -9.93 0.00
C PHE A 132 23.98 -9.36 -1.29
N ARG A 133 24.76 -10.19 -1.97
CA ARG A 133 25.40 -9.83 -3.24
C ARG A 133 24.38 -9.86 -4.37
N LEU A 134 24.43 -8.87 -5.24
CA LEU A 134 23.66 -8.80 -6.49
C LEU A 134 24.54 -9.09 -7.70
N LEU A 135 25.59 -8.32 -7.89
CA LEU A 135 26.57 -8.42 -8.97
C LEU A 135 27.98 -8.26 -8.41
N ASP A 136 29.02 -8.32 -9.27
CA ASP A 136 30.38 -7.99 -8.87
C ASP A 136 30.45 -6.52 -8.45
N GLY A 137 30.98 -6.27 -7.24
CA GLY A 137 31.07 -4.94 -6.65
C GLY A 137 29.74 -4.34 -6.20
N ILE A 138 28.61 -5.07 -6.30
CA ILE A 138 27.30 -4.56 -5.90
C ILE A 138 26.63 -5.48 -4.90
N SER A 139 26.25 -4.92 -3.76
CA SER A 139 25.45 -5.60 -2.74
C SER A 139 24.26 -4.76 -2.32
N ALA A 140 23.26 -5.40 -1.72
CA ALA A 140 22.10 -4.73 -1.16
C ALA A 140 21.77 -5.24 0.25
N GLU A 141 21.06 -4.42 1.00
CA GLU A 141 20.51 -4.75 2.29
C GLU A 141 19.12 -4.15 2.46
N PHE A 142 18.19 -4.92 3.03
CA PHE A 142 16.82 -4.46 3.31
C PHE A 142 16.65 -4.04 4.76
N TYR A 143 16.01 -2.90 4.99
CA TYR A 143 15.61 -2.41 6.31
C TYR A 143 14.08 -2.27 6.37
N ASP A 144 13.47 -2.48 7.55
CA ASP A 144 12.02 -2.31 7.69
C ASP A 144 11.61 -0.86 7.41
N ALA A 145 10.77 -0.67 6.41
CA ALA A 145 10.21 0.62 6.04
C ALA A 145 8.98 1.02 6.86
N SER A 146 8.46 0.11 7.69
CA SER A 146 7.31 0.32 8.59
C SER A 146 5.99 0.69 7.88
N HIS A 147 5.94 0.56 6.54
CA HIS A 147 4.80 0.96 5.74
C HIS A 147 3.70 -0.12 5.71
N ILE A 148 4.06 -1.32 5.31
CA ILE A 148 3.21 -2.53 5.32
C ILE A 148 4.05 -3.76 5.65
N LEU A 149 3.40 -4.91 5.88
CA LEU A 149 4.12 -6.17 6.13
C LEU A 149 5.11 -6.48 5.00
N GLY A 150 6.38 -6.59 5.34
CA GLY A 150 7.47 -6.89 4.42
C GLY A 150 7.99 -5.71 3.61
N SER A 151 7.50 -4.49 3.82
CA SER A 151 8.05 -3.30 3.16
C SER A 151 9.49 -3.04 3.58
N ALA A 152 10.33 -2.64 2.63
CA ALA A 152 11.75 -2.44 2.85
C ALA A 152 12.26 -1.12 2.27
N CYS A 153 13.07 -0.40 3.06
CA CYS A 153 14.07 0.48 2.50
C CYS A 153 15.21 -0.36 1.95
N ILE A 154 15.89 0.11 0.91
CA ILE A 154 16.95 -0.60 0.22
C ILE A 154 18.23 0.22 0.31
N LEU A 155 19.24 -0.31 1.00
CA LEU A 155 20.61 0.18 0.91
C LEU A 155 21.30 -0.60 -0.22
N LEU A 156 21.78 0.11 -1.22
CA LEU A 156 22.57 -0.42 -2.32
C LEU A 156 24.01 0.11 -2.19
N ASP A 157 24.96 -0.78 -2.08
CA ASP A 157 26.39 -0.46 -2.19
C ASP A 157 26.85 -0.79 -3.60
N TRP A 158 27.26 0.22 -4.34
CA TRP A 158 27.73 0.11 -5.72
C TRP A 158 29.17 0.55 -5.82
N ASP A 159 30.10 -0.39 -5.77
CA ASP A 159 31.55 -0.14 -5.77
C ASP A 159 31.98 0.92 -4.72
N GLY A 160 31.33 0.90 -3.54
CA GLY A 160 31.58 1.86 -2.46
C GLY A 160 30.71 3.12 -2.49
N THR A 161 29.89 3.35 -3.54
CA THR A 161 28.89 4.40 -3.56
C THR A 161 27.60 3.88 -2.89
N ARG A 162 27.18 4.51 -1.80
CA ARG A 162 26.03 4.08 -0.99
C ARG A 162 24.76 4.83 -1.33
N ILE A 163 23.78 4.12 -1.87
CA ILE A 163 22.48 4.65 -2.29
C ILE A 163 21.41 4.09 -1.35
N PHE A 164 20.65 4.96 -0.69
CA PHE A 164 19.55 4.56 0.16
C PHE A 164 18.22 4.96 -0.49
N TYR A 165 17.43 3.95 -0.87
CA TYR A 165 16.09 4.11 -1.40
C TYR A 165 15.07 3.78 -0.32
N THR A 166 14.21 4.73 0.03
CA THR A 166 13.25 4.52 1.09
C THR A 166 12.10 3.58 0.69
N GLY A 167 11.77 3.48 -0.61
CA GLY A 167 10.42 3.06 -0.98
C GLY A 167 9.40 3.95 -0.27
N ASP A 168 8.27 3.39 0.11
CA ASP A 168 7.30 4.04 0.96
C ASP A 168 7.60 3.73 2.43
N ILE A 169 7.59 4.76 3.27
CA ILE A 169 7.96 4.68 4.68
C ILE A 169 6.86 5.23 5.59
N ASN A 170 6.83 4.80 6.85
CA ASN A 170 5.87 5.28 7.83
C ASN A 170 6.54 5.63 9.17
N ASP A 171 6.29 6.85 9.66
CA ASP A 171 6.76 7.35 10.95
C ASP A 171 5.72 7.24 12.08
N ALA A 172 4.54 6.72 11.77
CA ALA A 172 3.50 6.52 12.77
C ALA A 172 3.61 5.14 13.43
N LYS A 173 3.41 5.11 14.74
CA LYS A 173 3.25 3.86 15.49
C LYS A 173 1.93 3.19 15.10
N THR A 174 2.00 2.01 14.46
CA THR A 174 0.83 1.20 14.06
C THR A 174 0.76 -0.08 14.89
N PRO A 175 -0.33 -0.85 14.87
CA PRO A 175 -0.35 -2.15 15.53
C PRO A 175 0.77 -3.08 15.05
N PHE A 176 1.04 -3.10 13.74
CA PHE A 176 1.99 -4.03 13.12
C PHE A 176 3.43 -3.54 13.18
N HIS A 177 3.66 -2.23 13.06
CA HIS A 177 4.99 -1.64 12.94
C HIS A 177 5.23 -0.57 13.98
N ASP A 178 6.44 -0.52 14.51
CA ASP A 178 6.94 0.67 15.17
C ASP A 178 7.32 1.73 14.11
N PRO A 179 7.42 3.02 14.45
CA PRO A 179 7.84 4.05 13.49
C PRO A 179 9.14 3.65 12.80
N ILE A 180 9.29 4.05 11.52
CA ILE A 180 10.57 3.84 10.85
C ILE A 180 11.69 4.36 11.72
N PHE A 181 12.63 3.49 12.03
CA PHE A 181 13.77 3.81 12.83
C PHE A 181 15.00 3.36 12.06
N ILE A 182 15.66 4.33 11.46
CA ILE A 182 16.96 4.12 10.87
C ILE A 182 17.94 4.20 12.03
N ASN A 183 18.19 3.04 12.65
CA ASN A 183 19.10 2.88 13.77
C ASN A 183 20.52 3.26 13.36
N ASP A 184 21.39 3.40 14.40
CA ASP A 184 22.86 3.46 14.32
C ASP A 184 23.51 2.35 13.44
N SER A 185 22.70 1.54 12.76
CA SER A 185 23.10 0.48 11.84
C SER A 185 23.52 0.96 10.45
N LEU A 186 23.30 2.23 10.12
CA LEU A 186 23.98 2.86 8.97
C LEU A 186 25.34 3.39 9.44
N ASP A 187 26.29 2.49 9.66
CA ASP A 187 27.62 2.79 10.22
C ASP A 187 28.45 3.75 9.38
N GLU A 188 28.04 4.01 8.15
CA GLU A 188 28.74 4.89 7.20
C GLU A 188 27.75 5.85 6.51
N PRO A 189 28.21 7.04 6.08
CA PRO A 189 27.38 8.02 5.38
C PRO A 189 26.73 7.48 4.10
N ILE A 190 25.60 8.06 3.72
CA ILE A 190 24.91 7.79 2.47
C ILE A 190 25.29 8.83 1.43
N ASP A 191 25.69 8.39 0.24
CA ASP A 191 25.99 9.30 -0.86
C ASP A 191 24.72 9.87 -1.48
N ILE A 192 23.75 9.00 -1.76
CA ILE A 192 22.48 9.37 -2.41
C ILE A 192 21.30 8.83 -1.61
N LEU A 193 20.43 9.72 -1.14
CA LEU A 193 19.12 9.38 -0.60
C LEU A 193 18.06 9.56 -1.69
N ILE A 194 17.33 8.49 -2.01
CA ILE A 194 16.15 8.53 -2.87
C ILE A 194 14.94 8.32 -1.96
N THR A 195 14.05 9.32 -1.85
CA THR A 195 12.99 9.30 -0.82
C THR A 195 11.63 9.72 -1.35
N GLU A 196 10.57 9.04 -0.82
CA GLU A 196 9.20 9.47 -1.05
C GLU A 196 8.93 10.88 -0.46
N THR A 197 7.89 11.54 -0.97
CA THR A 197 7.44 12.86 -0.48
C THR A 197 5.92 12.98 -0.42
N THR A 198 5.21 11.87 -0.32
CA THR A 198 3.73 11.79 -0.42
C THR A 198 3.00 12.75 0.52
N ASN A 199 3.43 12.86 1.78
CA ASN A 199 2.80 13.74 2.78
C ASN A 199 3.67 14.93 3.22
N ALA A 200 4.60 15.37 2.40
CA ALA A 200 5.51 16.46 2.78
C ALA A 200 4.84 17.84 2.95
N THR A 201 3.56 17.98 2.59
CA THR A 201 2.83 19.25 2.66
C THR A 201 2.14 19.52 3.99
N ARG A 202 1.95 18.52 4.86
CA ARG A 202 1.07 18.66 6.01
C ARG A 202 1.45 17.75 7.18
N PRO A 203 1.18 18.18 8.42
CA PRO A 203 1.20 17.29 9.58
C PRO A 203 0.05 16.29 9.46
N LEU A 204 0.28 15.08 9.96
CA LEU A 204 -0.74 14.03 10.05
C LEU A 204 -1.31 13.96 11.47
N PRO A 205 -2.60 13.70 11.66
CA PRO A 205 -3.18 13.46 12.98
C PRO A 205 -2.58 12.19 13.58
N SER A 206 -2.51 12.14 14.91
CA SER A 206 -2.05 10.92 15.58
C SER A 206 -2.98 9.73 15.31
N ARG A 207 -2.42 8.53 15.26
CA ARG A 207 -3.20 7.30 15.09
C ARG A 207 -4.25 7.15 16.19
N LYS A 208 -3.88 7.41 17.44
CA LYS A 208 -4.79 7.36 18.59
C LYS A 208 -6.01 8.28 18.41
N GLU A 209 -5.78 9.53 18.02
CA GLU A 209 -6.87 10.49 17.78
C GLU A 209 -7.78 10.04 16.64
N THR A 210 -7.18 9.56 15.53
CA THR A 210 -7.94 9.10 14.35
C THR A 210 -8.76 7.86 14.67
N THR A 211 -8.19 6.89 15.39
CA THR A 211 -8.91 5.67 15.82
C THR A 211 -10.05 6.03 16.76
N SER A 212 -9.82 6.88 17.76
CA SER A 212 -10.86 7.33 18.68
C SER A 212 -12.04 8.00 17.96
N LYS A 213 -11.75 8.86 16.96
CA LYS A 213 -12.80 9.48 16.12
C LYS A 213 -13.57 8.45 15.30
N LEU A 214 -12.89 7.44 14.74
CA LEU A 214 -13.56 6.35 14.01
C LEU A 214 -14.45 5.55 14.96
N THR A 215 -13.95 5.12 16.11
CA THR A 215 -14.69 4.37 17.12
C THR A 215 -15.93 5.13 17.59
N GLN A 216 -15.81 6.43 17.84
CA GLN A 216 -16.96 7.28 18.21
C GLN A 216 -18.04 7.26 17.10
N LYS A 217 -17.65 7.30 15.82
CA LYS A 217 -18.60 7.24 14.71
C LYS A 217 -19.23 5.87 14.54
N LEU A 218 -18.49 4.80 14.80
CA LEU A 218 -19.04 3.45 14.84
C LEU A 218 -20.11 3.32 15.94
N LEU A 219 -19.86 3.82 17.16
CA LEU A 219 -20.83 3.84 18.26
C LEU A 219 -22.09 4.65 17.90
N GLN A 220 -21.93 5.81 17.28
CA GLN A 220 -23.06 6.62 16.81
C GLN A 220 -23.89 5.91 15.72
N CYS A 221 -23.23 5.18 14.81
CA CYS A 221 -23.89 4.38 13.79
C CYS A 221 -24.69 3.22 14.43
N TYR A 222 -24.07 2.50 15.35
CA TYR A 222 -24.72 1.45 16.11
C TYR A 222 -25.96 1.93 16.87
N SER A 223 -25.84 3.06 17.59
CA SER A 223 -26.95 3.59 18.44
C SER A 223 -28.19 3.96 17.64
N ARG A 224 -28.08 4.24 16.34
CA ARG A 224 -29.23 4.45 15.44
C ARG A 224 -29.65 3.19 14.67
N GLY A 225 -29.10 2.02 15.02
CA GLY A 225 -29.41 0.74 14.38
C GLY A 225 -28.79 0.58 12.98
N GLY A 226 -27.75 1.35 12.66
CA GLY A 226 -27.16 1.40 11.34
C GLY A 226 -26.02 0.42 11.11
N LYS A 227 -25.74 0.11 9.84
CA LYS A 227 -24.56 -0.62 9.39
C LYS A 227 -23.44 0.35 9.03
N ALA A 228 -22.25 0.10 9.55
CA ALA A 228 -21.05 0.87 9.22
C ALA A 228 -20.29 0.20 8.06
N ILE A 229 -20.09 0.90 6.96
CA ILE A 229 -19.37 0.41 5.79
C ILE A 229 -18.02 1.11 5.75
N ILE A 230 -16.93 0.33 5.77
CA ILE A 230 -15.56 0.83 5.75
C ILE A 230 -14.88 0.34 4.46
N PRO A 231 -14.84 1.16 3.39
CA PRO A 231 -14.05 0.85 2.21
C PRO A 231 -12.56 0.93 2.55
N SER A 232 -11.81 -0.12 2.26
CA SER A 232 -10.39 -0.20 2.58
C SER A 232 -9.57 -0.90 1.49
N PHE A 233 -8.30 -0.54 1.38
CA PHE A 233 -7.35 -1.33 0.60
C PHE A 233 -7.20 -2.71 1.24
N ALA A 234 -7.06 -3.74 0.41
CA ALA A 234 -6.90 -5.11 0.88
C ALA A 234 -5.63 -5.32 1.70
N LEU A 235 -4.59 -4.54 1.40
CA LEU A 235 -3.26 -4.63 1.98
C LEU A 235 -2.95 -3.43 2.88
N GLY A 236 -2.45 -3.68 4.07
CA GLY A 236 -1.97 -2.71 5.05
C GLY A 236 -3.10 -2.11 5.89
N ARG A 237 -3.90 -1.22 5.32
CA ARG A 237 -4.92 -0.45 6.06
C ARG A 237 -6.01 -1.32 6.68
N SER A 238 -6.51 -2.32 5.97
CA SER A 238 -7.54 -3.21 6.50
C SER A 238 -7.04 -4.04 7.69
N GLN A 239 -5.78 -4.46 7.71
CA GLN A 239 -5.18 -5.17 8.83
C GLN A 239 -5.01 -4.25 10.05
N GLU A 240 -4.57 -3.00 9.83
CA GLU A 240 -4.51 -1.99 10.90
C GLU A 240 -5.89 -1.76 11.54
N ILE A 241 -6.92 -1.48 10.74
CA ILE A 241 -8.27 -1.20 11.24
C ILE A 241 -8.81 -2.36 12.07
N GLN A 242 -8.69 -3.60 11.57
CA GLN A 242 -9.09 -4.79 12.32
C GLN A 242 -8.39 -4.85 13.68
N THR A 243 -7.07 -4.64 13.70
CA THR A 243 -6.28 -4.74 14.93
C THR A 243 -6.57 -3.59 15.89
N TYR A 244 -6.77 -2.37 15.39
CA TYR A 244 -7.21 -1.25 16.25
C TYR A 244 -8.57 -1.53 16.89
N LEU A 245 -9.52 -2.08 16.14
CA LEU A 245 -10.86 -2.37 16.68
C LEU A 245 -10.81 -3.40 17.80
N ILE A 246 -9.99 -4.45 17.71
CA ILE A 246 -9.85 -5.39 18.81
C ILE A 246 -9.05 -4.83 19.99
N GLN A 247 -8.16 -3.86 19.79
CA GLN A 247 -7.38 -3.24 20.87
C GLN A 247 -8.17 -2.19 21.66
N GLU A 248 -9.03 -1.44 21.01
CA GLU A 248 -9.74 -0.31 21.60
C GLU A 248 -11.26 -0.50 21.70
N PHE A 249 -11.80 -1.58 21.12
CA PHE A 249 -13.22 -1.75 20.89
C PHE A 249 -13.71 -3.17 21.16
N ASP A 250 -12.88 -3.99 21.79
CA ASP A 250 -13.02 -5.42 22.01
C ASP A 250 -14.44 -5.82 22.51
N THR A 251 -14.81 -5.38 23.70
CA THR A 251 -16.10 -5.71 24.32
C THR A 251 -17.31 -5.26 23.52
N PHE A 252 -17.15 -4.31 22.61
CA PHE A 252 -18.24 -3.83 21.78
C PHE A 252 -18.40 -4.64 20.50
N LEU A 253 -17.35 -5.32 20.05
CA LEU A 253 -17.40 -6.21 18.89
C LEU A 253 -18.34 -7.39 19.09
N ASP A 254 -18.63 -7.78 20.34
CA ASP A 254 -19.65 -8.80 20.65
C ASP A 254 -21.05 -8.38 20.19
N SER A 255 -21.34 -7.08 20.27
CA SER A 255 -22.65 -6.53 19.88
C SER A 255 -22.66 -5.92 18.48
N TYR A 256 -21.52 -5.40 18.02
CA TYR A 256 -21.36 -4.76 16.71
C TYR A 256 -20.28 -5.48 15.89
N GLN A 257 -20.61 -6.67 15.44
CA GLN A 257 -19.72 -7.60 14.76
C GLN A 257 -19.02 -6.96 13.54
N LEU A 258 -17.75 -7.24 13.38
CA LEU A 258 -16.94 -6.84 12.23
C LEU A 258 -16.93 -7.93 11.16
N TRP A 259 -17.50 -7.65 10.00
CA TRP A 259 -17.54 -8.56 8.87
C TRP A 259 -16.52 -8.17 7.80
N ILE A 260 -15.68 -9.12 7.41
CA ILE A 260 -14.61 -8.93 6.43
C ILE A 260 -15.02 -9.52 5.08
N ASP A 261 -14.91 -8.71 4.01
CA ASP A 261 -15.22 -9.15 2.65
C ASP A 261 -14.16 -8.69 1.64
N GLY A 262 -14.05 -9.44 0.55
CA GLY A 262 -13.11 -9.16 -0.53
C GLY A 262 -11.73 -9.80 -0.33
N MET A 263 -10.75 -9.25 -1.00
CA MET A 263 -9.36 -9.73 -1.00
C MET A 263 -8.66 -9.57 0.36
N ILE A 264 -9.23 -8.78 1.28
CA ILE A 264 -8.73 -8.63 2.65
C ILE A 264 -8.54 -10.00 3.31
N LEU A 265 -9.46 -10.95 3.06
CA LEU A 265 -9.42 -12.30 3.62
C LEU A 265 -8.15 -13.08 3.23
N ASP A 266 -7.69 -12.92 1.99
CA ASP A 266 -6.50 -13.62 1.52
C ASP A 266 -5.22 -12.94 2.03
N ILE A 267 -5.21 -11.62 2.15
CA ILE A 267 -4.10 -10.88 2.75
C ILE A 267 -3.99 -11.17 4.25
N ASN A 268 -5.12 -11.25 4.99
CA ASN A 268 -5.11 -11.63 6.41
C ASN A 268 -4.44 -13.00 6.65
N LYS A 269 -4.68 -13.98 5.75
CA LYS A 269 -4.00 -15.30 5.84
C LYS A 269 -2.47 -15.18 5.70
N ILE A 270 -1.99 -14.24 4.85
CA ILE A 270 -0.55 -13.99 4.72
C ILE A 270 -0.02 -13.34 5.99
N TYR A 271 -0.65 -12.26 6.46
CA TYR A 271 -0.25 -11.60 7.72
C TYR A 271 -0.16 -12.60 8.88
N GLY A 272 -1.17 -13.49 9.02
CA GLY A 272 -1.17 -14.53 10.06
C GLY A 272 0.04 -15.48 10.03
N ARG A 273 0.68 -15.69 8.87
CA ARG A 273 1.89 -16.53 8.75
C ARG A 273 3.19 -15.83 9.18
N TYR A 274 3.18 -14.49 9.20
CA TYR A 274 4.37 -13.67 9.47
C TYR A 274 4.33 -12.95 10.82
N LEU A 275 3.50 -13.41 11.79
CA LEU A 275 3.42 -12.88 13.13
C LEU A 275 4.64 -13.30 13.98
N THR A 276 5.80 -12.75 13.68
CA THR A 276 7.06 -12.98 14.38
C THR A 276 7.80 -11.65 14.56
N GLU A 277 8.70 -11.57 15.56
CA GLU A 277 9.50 -10.37 15.87
C GLU A 277 10.30 -9.82 14.67
N LYS A 278 10.52 -10.66 13.67
CA LYS A 278 11.21 -10.29 12.44
C LYS A 278 10.38 -9.38 11.54
N TRP A 279 9.05 -9.52 11.58
CA TRP A 279 8.15 -8.91 10.59
C TRP A 279 7.11 -7.98 11.18
N VAL A 280 6.87 -8.08 12.50
CA VAL A 280 5.87 -7.26 13.18
C VAL A 280 6.37 -6.79 14.53
N SER A 281 5.75 -5.72 15.05
CA SER A 281 6.15 -5.13 16.33
C SER A 281 6.04 -6.12 17.50
N LYS A 282 7.00 -6.07 18.43
CA LYS A 282 6.96 -6.84 19.69
C LYS A 282 5.68 -6.55 20.48
N ARG A 283 5.19 -5.32 20.40
CA ARG A 283 3.95 -4.90 21.06
C ARG A 283 2.73 -5.69 20.58
N LEU A 284 2.61 -5.91 19.26
CA LEU A 284 1.53 -6.75 18.73
C LEU A 284 1.62 -8.17 19.25
N LEU A 285 2.82 -8.76 19.23
CA LEU A 285 3.02 -10.14 19.70
C LEU A 285 2.72 -10.28 21.18
N SER A 286 3.10 -9.29 22.02
CA SER A 286 2.73 -9.26 23.44
C SER A 286 1.22 -9.17 23.62
N PHE A 287 0.55 -8.25 22.92
CA PHE A 287 -0.91 -8.13 22.96
C PHE A 287 -1.61 -9.44 22.60
N LEU A 288 -1.21 -10.10 21.52
CA LEU A 288 -1.80 -11.37 21.10
C LEU A 288 -1.59 -12.47 22.17
N LYS A 289 -0.39 -12.55 22.75
CA LYS A 289 -0.07 -13.52 23.79
C LYS A 289 -0.88 -13.28 25.07
N GLU A 290 -0.98 -12.04 25.52
CA GLU A 290 -1.70 -11.64 26.74
C GLU A 290 -3.19 -11.94 26.65
N ASN A 291 -3.77 -11.80 25.45
CA ASN A 291 -5.20 -12.06 25.21
C ASN A 291 -5.49 -13.47 24.67
N GLY A 292 -4.47 -14.31 24.49
CA GLY A 292 -4.66 -15.69 24.01
C GLY A 292 -5.02 -15.81 22.52
N TYR A 293 -4.81 -14.75 21.73
CA TYR A 293 -5.08 -14.76 20.29
C TYR A 293 -3.91 -15.33 19.50
N LYS A 294 -4.19 -16.18 18.52
CA LYS A 294 -3.18 -16.67 17.56
C LYS A 294 -2.89 -15.62 16.48
N SER A 295 -3.88 -14.83 16.15
CA SER A 295 -3.84 -13.78 15.13
C SER A 295 -4.86 -12.69 15.48
N PRO A 296 -4.61 -11.42 15.13
CA PRO A 296 -5.62 -10.38 15.32
C PRO A 296 -6.88 -10.56 14.45
N PHE A 297 -6.87 -11.52 13.52
CA PHE A 297 -7.98 -11.81 12.62
C PHE A 297 -8.87 -12.98 13.10
N ASP A 298 -8.54 -13.59 14.24
CA ASP A 298 -9.24 -14.74 14.82
C ASP A 298 -10.06 -14.36 16.07
N HIS A 299 -10.26 -13.06 16.30
CA HIS A 299 -11.13 -12.55 17.37
C HIS A 299 -12.58 -12.96 17.13
N GLU A 300 -13.32 -13.34 18.19
CA GLU A 300 -14.69 -13.84 18.09
C GLU A 300 -15.70 -12.83 17.50
N GLY A 301 -15.46 -11.54 17.67
CA GLY A 301 -16.25 -10.47 17.04
C GLY A 301 -15.87 -10.17 15.59
N ILE A 302 -14.88 -10.87 14.99
CA ILE A 302 -14.46 -10.71 13.59
C ILE A 302 -14.92 -11.92 12.77
N HIS A 303 -15.80 -11.67 11.81
CA HIS A 303 -16.41 -12.68 10.96
C HIS A 303 -15.98 -12.53 9.51
N LYS A 304 -15.95 -13.64 8.78
CA LYS A 304 -15.61 -13.68 7.36
C LYS A 304 -16.89 -13.89 6.55
N ILE A 305 -17.05 -13.15 5.45
CA ILE A 305 -18.23 -13.30 4.58
C ILE A 305 -18.43 -14.77 4.15
N ASP A 306 -17.35 -15.54 4.03
CA ASP A 306 -17.39 -16.93 3.63
C ASP A 306 -17.99 -17.86 4.72
N GLU A 307 -18.11 -17.42 5.96
CA GLU A 307 -18.75 -18.14 7.08
C GLU A 307 -20.27 -18.10 7.02
N ILE A 308 -20.84 -17.11 6.31
CA ILE A 308 -22.28 -17.00 6.11
C ILE A 308 -22.74 -18.12 5.17
N LEU A 309 -23.69 -18.93 5.59
CA LEU A 309 -24.35 -19.99 4.84
C LEU A 309 -23.37 -20.95 4.12
N PRO A 310 -23.39 -22.23 4.39
CA PRO A 310 -22.46 -23.20 3.80
C PRO A 310 -22.61 -23.33 2.29
N THR A 311 -23.73 -22.93 1.68
CA THR A 311 -24.06 -23.07 0.27
C THR A 311 -24.42 -21.74 -0.38
N GLY A 312 -23.80 -21.43 -1.52
CA GLY A 312 -24.08 -20.25 -2.33
C GLY A 312 -22.86 -19.37 -2.58
N GLY A 313 -22.88 -18.62 -3.69
CA GLY A 313 -21.83 -17.66 -4.03
C GLY A 313 -21.82 -16.45 -3.10
N ARG A 314 -20.71 -15.70 -3.09
CA ARG A 314 -20.52 -14.50 -2.23
C ARG A 314 -21.66 -13.48 -2.37
N ASN A 315 -22.27 -13.35 -3.55
CA ASN A 315 -23.41 -12.44 -3.74
C ASN A 315 -24.62 -12.76 -2.84
N LYS A 316 -24.93 -14.06 -2.62
CA LYS A 316 -25.99 -14.46 -1.70
C LYS A 316 -25.63 -14.16 -0.25
N LYS A 317 -24.37 -14.37 0.11
CA LYS A 317 -23.84 -14.08 1.45
C LYS A 317 -23.88 -12.58 1.77
N ARG A 318 -23.46 -11.74 0.80
CA ARG A 318 -23.57 -10.28 0.91
C ARG A 318 -25.02 -9.81 1.04
N ALA A 319 -25.93 -10.38 0.25
CA ALA A 319 -27.35 -10.09 0.36
C ALA A 319 -27.90 -10.42 1.74
N PHE A 320 -27.51 -11.55 2.31
CA PHE A 320 -27.89 -11.93 3.68
C PHE A 320 -27.38 -10.92 4.70
N LEU A 321 -26.08 -10.57 4.63
CA LEU A 321 -25.46 -9.59 5.53
C LEU A 321 -26.08 -8.19 5.40
N ALA A 322 -26.39 -7.78 4.18
CA ALA A 322 -27.01 -6.48 3.91
C ALA A 322 -28.44 -6.39 4.44
N ASN A 323 -29.21 -7.47 4.34
CA ASN A 323 -30.65 -7.50 4.68
C ASN A 323 -30.94 -7.87 6.13
N GLN A 324 -29.95 -8.32 6.92
CA GLN A 324 -30.18 -8.61 8.33
C GLN A 324 -30.52 -7.33 9.10
N GLU A 325 -31.39 -7.44 10.12
CA GLU A 325 -31.81 -6.30 10.95
C GLU A 325 -30.70 -5.82 11.89
N GLN A 326 -29.82 -6.74 12.29
CA GLN A 326 -28.77 -6.45 13.26
C GLN A 326 -27.73 -5.47 12.68
N PRO A 327 -27.35 -4.42 13.43
CA PRO A 327 -26.25 -3.53 13.04
C PRO A 327 -24.93 -4.31 12.95
N VAL A 328 -24.12 -4.02 11.94
CA VAL A 328 -22.81 -4.65 11.73
C VAL A 328 -21.81 -3.66 11.14
N ILE A 329 -20.52 -3.90 11.35
CA ILE A 329 -19.44 -3.22 10.66
C ILE A 329 -19.02 -4.09 9.47
N ILE A 330 -18.95 -3.51 8.27
CA ILE A 330 -18.54 -4.19 7.04
C ILE A 330 -17.24 -3.54 6.56
N LEU A 331 -16.13 -4.27 6.70
CA LEU A 331 -14.83 -3.84 6.16
C LEU A 331 -14.59 -4.56 4.82
N THR A 332 -14.51 -3.80 3.75
CA THR A 332 -14.54 -4.38 2.40
C THR A 332 -13.70 -3.62 1.37
N THR A 333 -13.34 -4.27 0.27
CA THR A 333 -12.68 -3.65 -0.88
C THR A 333 -13.70 -3.12 -1.90
N SER A 334 -13.38 -2.13 -2.75
CA SER A 334 -12.09 -1.45 -2.85
C SER A 334 -12.04 -0.18 -2.01
N GLY A 335 -10.84 0.20 -1.58
CA GLY A 335 -10.64 1.38 -0.74
C GLY A 335 -10.96 2.72 -1.41
N MET A 336 -10.83 2.81 -2.74
CA MET A 336 -11.16 4.00 -3.55
C MET A 336 -12.59 3.98 -4.10
N ILE A 337 -13.38 2.96 -3.74
CA ILE A 337 -14.74 2.75 -4.26
C ILE A 337 -14.72 2.70 -5.80
N GLU A 338 -13.77 1.94 -6.38
CA GLU A 338 -13.60 1.74 -7.82
C GLU A 338 -13.94 0.28 -8.22
N GLY A 339 -14.98 -0.30 -7.65
CA GLY A 339 -15.43 -1.67 -7.88
C GLY A 339 -15.26 -2.58 -6.66
N GLY A 340 -15.40 -3.88 -6.88
CA GLY A 340 -15.36 -4.87 -5.81
C GLY A 340 -16.67 -4.93 -5.00
N PRO A 341 -16.66 -5.62 -3.85
CA PRO A 341 -17.84 -5.84 -3.02
C PRO A 341 -18.56 -4.57 -2.56
N ILE A 342 -17.82 -3.47 -2.37
CA ILE A 342 -18.39 -2.16 -1.95
C ILE A 342 -19.51 -1.70 -2.89
N TYR A 343 -19.42 -1.99 -4.19
CA TYR A 343 -20.44 -1.63 -5.17
C TYR A 343 -21.76 -2.38 -4.95
N GLU A 344 -21.66 -3.64 -4.51
CA GLU A 344 -22.85 -4.41 -4.20
C GLU A 344 -23.54 -3.88 -2.93
N TYR A 345 -22.76 -3.54 -1.88
CA TYR A 345 -23.31 -2.99 -0.65
C TYR A 345 -23.97 -1.62 -0.86
N LEU A 346 -23.31 -0.70 -1.55
CA LEU A 346 -23.85 0.65 -1.77
C LEU A 346 -24.97 0.68 -2.82
N GLY A 347 -24.83 -0.06 -3.92
CA GLY A 347 -25.74 -0.01 -5.05
C GLY A 347 -26.77 -1.12 -5.04
N LYS A 348 -26.36 -2.38 -5.17
CA LYS A 348 -27.26 -3.51 -5.34
C LYS A 348 -28.12 -3.81 -4.11
N PHE A 349 -27.55 -3.65 -2.93
CA PHE A 349 -28.24 -3.89 -1.66
C PHE A 349 -28.71 -2.62 -0.98
N ASP A 350 -28.53 -1.50 -1.63
CA ASP A 350 -29.09 -0.18 -1.29
C ASP A 350 -28.74 0.33 0.11
N LEU A 351 -27.61 -0.12 0.67
CA LEU A 351 -27.17 0.38 1.98
C LEU A 351 -26.78 1.87 1.94
N GLY A 352 -26.55 2.42 0.75
CA GLY A 352 -26.24 3.84 0.55
C GLY A 352 -27.40 4.77 0.83
N SER A 353 -28.65 4.32 0.62
CA SER A 353 -29.87 5.13 0.73
C SER A 353 -30.49 5.10 2.14
N ASP A 354 -29.95 4.31 3.08
CA ASP A 354 -30.46 4.29 4.45
C ASP A 354 -29.70 5.28 5.35
N PRO A 355 -30.35 6.35 5.86
CA PRO A 355 -29.71 7.36 6.70
C PRO A 355 -29.21 6.83 8.06
N LYS A 356 -29.64 5.64 8.49
CA LYS A 356 -29.09 4.98 9.68
C LYS A 356 -27.65 4.51 9.48
N ASN A 357 -27.28 4.19 8.24
CA ASN A 357 -25.97 3.64 7.91
C ASN A 357 -24.87 4.71 7.93
N GLY A 358 -23.60 4.25 7.85
CA GLY A 358 -22.44 5.12 7.74
C GLY A 358 -21.43 4.58 6.74
N LEU A 359 -20.83 5.47 5.94
CA LEU A 359 -19.70 5.19 5.07
C LEU A 359 -18.45 5.90 5.61
N TYR A 360 -17.48 5.13 6.08
CA TYR A 360 -16.32 5.62 6.79
C TYR A 360 -15.05 5.35 5.99
N ILE A 361 -14.61 6.37 5.23
CA ILE A 361 -13.45 6.30 4.33
C ILE A 361 -12.17 6.41 5.16
N VAL A 362 -11.32 5.40 5.14
CA VAL A 362 -10.09 5.29 5.94
C VAL A 362 -8.80 5.33 5.09
N GLY A 363 -8.92 5.30 3.77
CA GLY A 363 -7.80 5.29 2.82
C GLY A 363 -7.66 6.58 2.01
N TYR A 364 -6.54 6.67 1.31
CA TYR A 364 -6.33 7.70 0.31
C TYR A 364 -7.33 7.54 -0.84
N GLN A 365 -7.75 8.66 -1.41
CA GLN A 365 -8.66 8.70 -2.54
C GLN A 365 -7.99 9.44 -3.69
N VAL A 366 -7.73 8.74 -4.78
CA VAL A 366 -7.14 9.31 -6.01
C VAL A 366 -8.19 10.19 -6.69
N GLU A 367 -7.78 11.35 -7.17
CA GLU A 367 -8.65 12.26 -7.92
C GLU A 367 -9.32 11.55 -9.11
N GLY A 368 -10.59 11.85 -9.35
CA GLY A 368 -11.39 11.21 -10.39
C GLY A 368 -12.00 9.86 -10.03
N THR A 369 -11.68 9.28 -8.86
CA THR A 369 -12.34 8.07 -8.36
C THR A 369 -13.69 8.39 -7.70
N VAL A 370 -14.58 7.40 -7.65
CA VAL A 370 -15.88 7.53 -6.96
C VAL A 370 -15.67 7.88 -5.47
N GLY A 371 -14.67 7.27 -4.84
CA GLY A 371 -14.34 7.57 -3.45
C GLY A 371 -13.89 9.02 -3.23
N ALA A 372 -13.15 9.61 -4.18
CA ALA A 372 -12.76 11.03 -4.14
C ALA A 372 -13.98 11.94 -4.30
N ASP A 373 -14.88 11.66 -5.23
CA ASP A 373 -16.12 12.40 -5.43
C ASP A 373 -16.99 12.40 -4.15
N ILE A 374 -17.17 11.23 -3.53
CA ILE A 374 -17.90 11.09 -2.26
C ILE A 374 -17.22 11.89 -1.14
N ALA A 375 -15.90 11.79 -1.04
CA ALA A 375 -15.12 12.52 -0.04
C ALA A 375 -15.19 14.05 -0.24
N ALA A 376 -15.33 14.52 -1.49
CA ALA A 376 -15.53 15.91 -1.86
C ALA A 376 -16.97 16.41 -1.62
N GLY A 377 -17.90 15.52 -1.24
CA GLY A 377 -19.28 15.88 -0.90
C GLY A 377 -20.33 15.46 -1.92
N GLN A 378 -19.95 14.78 -3.01
CA GLN A 378 -20.93 14.24 -3.96
C GLN A 378 -21.77 13.16 -3.28
N ARG A 379 -23.08 13.21 -3.49
CA ARG A 379 -24.03 12.26 -2.90
C ARG A 379 -24.80 11.46 -3.94
N GLN A 380 -24.84 11.92 -5.18
CA GLN A 380 -25.36 11.14 -6.31
C GLN A 380 -24.17 10.52 -7.04
N ILE A 381 -24.07 9.21 -7.03
CA ILE A 381 -22.96 8.46 -7.61
C ILE A 381 -23.45 7.42 -8.60
N LEU A 382 -22.62 7.15 -9.60
CA LEU A 382 -22.87 6.14 -10.62
C LEU A 382 -21.90 4.98 -10.44
N LEU A 383 -22.41 3.81 -10.11
CA LEU A 383 -21.61 2.61 -9.89
C LEU A 383 -21.81 1.62 -11.04
N ASN A 384 -20.72 1.19 -11.67
CA ASN A 384 -20.76 0.17 -12.72
C ASN A 384 -20.85 -1.23 -12.09
N ASN A 385 -21.88 -2.01 -12.43
CA ASN A 385 -22.09 -3.35 -11.88
C ASN A 385 -21.13 -4.45 -12.41
N GLY A 386 -20.19 -4.08 -13.29
CA GLY A 386 -19.22 -5.01 -13.89
C GLY A 386 -19.77 -5.81 -15.10
N PHE A 387 -21.06 -5.71 -15.40
CA PHE A 387 -21.75 -6.39 -16.52
C PHE A 387 -22.36 -5.40 -17.52
N GLY A 388 -21.86 -4.16 -17.54
CA GLY A 388 -22.38 -3.09 -18.41
C GLY A 388 -23.61 -2.37 -17.88
N GLY A 389 -24.12 -2.72 -16.70
CA GLY A 389 -25.18 -1.99 -16.01
C GLY A 389 -24.64 -0.95 -15.05
N LEU A 390 -25.46 0.08 -14.81
CA LEU A 390 -25.13 1.18 -13.91
C LEU A 390 -26.16 1.25 -12.78
N TYR A 391 -25.67 1.41 -11.53
CA TYR A 391 -26.49 1.78 -10.40
C TYR A 391 -26.38 3.28 -10.17
N ASN A 392 -27.50 3.98 -10.23
CA ASN A 392 -27.56 5.37 -9.75
C ASN A 392 -27.94 5.31 -8.28
N VAL A 393 -27.00 5.72 -7.42
CA VAL A 393 -27.14 5.64 -5.96
C VAL A 393 -27.20 7.05 -5.38
N ASN A 394 -28.25 7.34 -4.63
CA ASN A 394 -28.34 8.54 -3.81
C ASN A 394 -27.86 8.19 -2.39
N LEU A 395 -26.74 8.75 -1.95
CA LEU A 395 -26.16 8.48 -0.64
C LEU A 395 -26.83 9.35 0.43
N GLU A 396 -27.72 8.74 1.21
CA GLU A 396 -28.39 9.37 2.36
C GLU A 396 -27.69 9.02 3.69
N LEU A 397 -26.82 7.98 3.67
CA LEU A 397 -26.01 7.60 4.82
C LEU A 397 -25.01 8.69 5.24
N GLU A 398 -24.56 8.63 6.51
CA GLU A 398 -23.49 9.50 7.01
C GLU A 398 -22.17 9.17 6.32
N VAL A 399 -21.52 10.14 5.69
CA VAL A 399 -20.17 9.99 5.14
C VAL A 399 -19.15 10.72 6.00
N LYS A 400 -18.08 10.04 6.41
CA LYS A 400 -16.93 10.63 7.12
C LYS A 400 -15.62 10.08 6.56
N ARG A 401 -14.61 10.93 6.54
CA ARG A 401 -13.24 10.57 6.16
C ARG A 401 -12.31 10.64 7.37
N PHE A 402 -11.45 9.63 7.50
CA PHE A 402 -10.45 9.50 8.56
C PHE A 402 -9.06 9.37 7.93
N GLN A 403 -8.10 10.13 8.44
CA GLN A 403 -6.75 10.17 7.88
C GLN A 403 -5.85 9.11 8.52
N PHE A 404 -5.96 7.89 8.04
CA PHE A 404 -5.00 6.82 8.34
C PHE A 404 -3.95 6.76 7.22
N SER A 405 -3.00 7.68 7.16
CA SER A 405 -1.95 7.62 6.14
C SER A 405 -1.00 6.44 6.38
N GLY A 406 -0.61 5.71 5.34
CA GLY A 406 0.46 4.71 5.39
C GLY A 406 1.85 5.31 5.20
N HIS A 407 1.93 6.57 4.78
CA HIS A 407 3.18 7.26 4.46
C HIS A 407 3.62 8.17 5.60
N ALA A 408 4.92 8.41 5.67
CA ALA A 408 5.52 9.29 6.67
C ALA A 408 5.01 10.72 6.56
N SER A 409 4.97 11.39 7.72
CA SER A 409 4.73 12.83 7.81
C SER A 409 5.95 13.62 7.30
N GLN A 410 5.78 14.92 7.07
CA GLN A 410 6.93 15.80 6.78
C GLN A 410 8.04 15.66 7.82
N GLY A 411 7.68 15.58 9.12
CA GLY A 411 8.64 15.40 10.19
C GLY A 411 9.42 14.09 10.06
N GLY A 412 8.74 12.97 9.79
CA GLY A 412 9.37 11.66 9.57
C GLY A 412 10.30 11.65 8.37
N LEU A 413 9.91 12.27 7.25
CA LEU A 413 10.76 12.42 6.06
C LEU A 413 12.05 13.21 6.36
N LEU A 414 11.95 14.30 7.14
CA LEU A 414 13.10 15.10 7.56
C LEU A 414 14.01 14.34 8.53
N GLU A 415 13.45 13.54 9.42
CA GLU A 415 14.22 12.68 10.32
C GLU A 415 15.03 11.64 9.53
N VAL A 416 14.44 11.01 8.50
CA VAL A 416 15.16 10.09 7.61
C VAL A 416 16.35 10.79 6.95
N ALA A 417 16.16 11.99 6.37
CA ALA A 417 17.25 12.76 5.76
C ALA A 417 18.33 13.15 6.77
N LYS A 418 17.94 13.46 8.00
CA LYS A 418 18.88 13.78 9.08
C LYS A 418 19.72 12.56 9.49
N TYR A 419 19.08 11.40 9.68
CA TYR A 419 19.76 10.15 10.08
C TYR A 419 20.71 9.62 9.01
N THR A 420 20.28 9.64 7.75
CA THR A 420 21.11 9.16 6.63
C THR A 420 22.22 10.14 6.28
N SER A 421 22.12 11.42 6.70
CA SER A 421 23.09 12.49 6.43
C SER A 421 23.63 12.49 4.99
N PRO A 422 22.79 12.44 3.96
CA PRO A 422 23.22 12.15 2.61
C PRO A 422 23.98 13.32 1.98
N THR A 423 24.87 12.98 1.04
CA THR A 423 25.53 13.99 0.20
C THR A 423 24.56 14.60 -0.79
N LYS A 424 23.68 13.77 -1.38
CA LYS A 424 22.64 14.18 -2.33
C LYS A 424 21.28 13.56 -1.99
N ILE A 425 20.21 14.27 -2.34
CA ILE A 425 18.82 13.85 -2.09
C ILE A 425 18.03 13.95 -3.39
N LEU A 426 17.36 12.84 -3.75
CA LEU A 426 16.43 12.76 -4.87
C LEU A 426 15.02 12.55 -4.31
N PRO A 427 14.20 13.63 -4.22
CA PRO A 427 12.80 13.51 -3.80
C PRO A 427 11.95 12.99 -4.95
N ILE A 428 11.14 11.96 -4.69
CA ILE A 428 10.25 11.32 -5.66
C ILE A 428 8.91 10.97 -4.99
N HIS A 429 8.04 10.27 -5.71
CA HIS A 429 6.79 9.70 -5.21
C HIS A 429 5.95 10.71 -4.40
N GLY A 430 5.67 11.84 -5.02
CA GLY A 430 4.86 12.91 -4.46
C GLY A 430 4.49 13.92 -5.53
N GLU A 431 3.40 14.62 -5.30
CA GLU A 431 2.99 15.74 -6.14
C GLU A 431 4.05 16.87 -6.11
N PRO A 432 4.20 17.67 -7.17
CA PRO A 432 5.21 18.73 -7.23
C PRO A 432 5.18 19.67 -6.03
N ALA A 433 4.00 20.01 -5.52
CA ALA A 433 3.86 20.85 -4.33
C ALA A 433 4.41 20.18 -3.06
N ALA A 434 4.29 18.85 -2.94
CA ALA A 434 4.82 18.09 -1.81
C ALA A 434 6.36 18.03 -1.88
N GLN A 435 6.91 17.74 -3.04
CA GLN A 435 8.35 17.76 -3.27
C GLN A 435 8.96 19.15 -2.94
N GLN A 436 8.35 20.21 -3.46
CA GLN A 436 8.80 21.58 -3.19
C GLN A 436 8.79 21.90 -1.70
N ARG A 437 7.75 21.52 -0.97
CA ARG A 437 7.66 21.71 0.48
C ARG A 437 8.72 20.91 1.24
N TYR A 438 9.04 19.70 0.79
CA TYR A 438 10.12 18.90 1.38
C TYR A 438 11.47 19.57 1.17
N ILE A 439 11.76 20.03 -0.05
CA ILE A 439 12.99 20.73 -0.41
C ILE A 439 13.17 22.01 0.43
N GLU A 440 12.10 22.81 0.56
CA GLU A 440 12.10 24.02 1.40
C GLU A 440 12.40 23.68 2.87
N ALA A 441 11.79 22.63 3.40
CA ALA A 441 11.95 22.21 4.79
C ALA A 441 13.35 21.64 5.09
N LEU A 442 14.00 20.99 4.11
CA LEU A 442 15.39 20.53 4.24
C LEU A 442 16.39 21.69 4.40
N ASN A 443 16.10 22.86 3.84
CA ASN A 443 16.95 24.05 3.86
C ASN A 443 18.40 23.77 3.37
N SER A 444 18.55 22.87 2.38
CA SER A 444 19.83 22.44 1.81
C SER A 444 19.69 22.23 0.30
N PRO A 445 19.44 23.31 -0.46
CA PRO A 445 19.13 23.21 -1.90
C PRO A 445 20.29 22.66 -2.73
N ASP A 446 21.52 22.81 -2.29
CA ASP A 446 22.75 22.29 -2.92
C ASP A 446 22.84 20.76 -2.90
N LYS A 447 22.08 20.10 -2.04
CA LYS A 447 21.98 18.64 -1.97
C LYS A 447 20.93 18.05 -2.90
N ILE A 448 20.03 18.85 -3.46
CA ILE A 448 18.88 18.35 -4.22
C ILE A 448 19.25 17.93 -5.63
N ILE A 449 18.85 16.73 -6.02
CA ILE A 449 18.83 16.25 -7.39
C ILE A 449 17.42 16.43 -7.94
N PRO A 450 17.20 17.19 -9.01
CA PRO A 450 15.88 17.28 -9.64
C PRO A 450 15.43 15.94 -10.24
N PRO A 451 14.20 15.47 -10.00
CA PRO A 451 13.76 14.13 -10.41
C PRO A 451 13.70 13.91 -11.93
N HIS A 452 13.66 15.00 -12.73
CA HIS A 452 13.67 14.92 -14.20
C HIS A 452 15.06 15.03 -14.82
N SER A 453 16.10 15.17 -14.01
CA SER A 453 17.46 15.25 -14.52
C SER A 453 18.08 13.86 -14.65
N VAL A 454 18.51 13.52 -15.86
CA VAL A 454 19.46 12.42 -16.06
C VAL A 454 20.81 12.97 -15.61
N HIS A 455 21.33 12.53 -14.48
CA HIS A 455 22.65 12.95 -14.03
C HIS A 455 23.70 11.94 -14.48
N PRO A 456 24.47 12.26 -15.54
CA PRO A 456 25.69 11.58 -15.82
C PRO A 456 26.80 12.23 -14.98
N GLU A 457 27.12 11.80 -13.83
CA GLU A 457 28.34 12.23 -13.11
C GLU A 457 28.12 12.30 -11.59
N TYR A 458 28.50 11.20 -10.94
CA TYR A 458 29.06 11.28 -9.61
C TYR A 458 30.52 10.80 -9.73
N PRO A 459 31.48 11.59 -9.19
CA PRO A 459 32.91 11.25 -9.29
C PRO A 459 33.25 9.96 -8.55
#